data_d91ff574558d49077241b0fc424460af
#
_entry.id   d91ff574558d49077241b0fc424460af
#
_cell.length_a   1.000
_cell.length_b   1.000
_cell.length_c   1.000
_cell.angle_alpha   90.00
_cell.angle_beta   90.00
_cell.angle_gamma   90.00
#
_symmetry.space_group_name_H-M   'P 1'
#
loop_
_entity.id
_entity.type
_entity.pdbx_description
1 polymer ?
#
loop_
_entity_poly.entity_id
_entity_poly.type
_entity_poly.pdbx_seq_one_letter_code
_entity_poly.pdbx_strand_id
1 'polypeptide(L)'
;MSNQSNNTIPEWILRRLPYNHYNINVDGKNMHVMEKGKGRPIVLVHGNPMWGYLYKKVLDNVNSDKARLIVPDLIGFGFSDKIKIGEHSLEAHTEWMASFFKTIKEESIGLVIHDWGGMIGVAGAMRAGKKIDGLVIMNTSVTAPKDGFTPTWFHSLSQLPVISDLLFRVFNFPLSVLKKF
;
A
#
# COMPACT_ATOMS: atom_id res chain seq x y z
N MET A 1 -5.06 -25.67 9.40
CA MET A 1 -6.19 -25.40 8.47
C MET A 1 -6.17 -23.90 8.22
N SER A 2 -5.63 -23.47 7.08
CA SER A 2 -5.53 -22.06 6.69
C SER A 2 -6.91 -21.58 6.26
N ASN A 3 -7.49 -20.68 7.04
CA ASN A 3 -8.66 -19.92 6.63
C ASN A 3 -8.25 -19.04 5.44
N GLN A 4 -8.37 -19.56 4.22
CA GLN A 4 -8.40 -18.70 3.03
C GLN A 4 -9.70 -17.90 3.12
N SER A 5 -9.60 -16.68 3.64
CA SER A 5 -10.68 -15.70 3.47
C SER A 5 -10.80 -15.45 1.97
N ASN A 6 -11.83 -16.02 1.33
CA ASN A 6 -12.28 -15.57 0.02
C ASN A 6 -12.71 -14.10 0.18
N ASN A 7 -11.76 -13.19 0.09
CA ASN A 7 -12.02 -11.74 0.04
C ASN A 7 -12.62 -11.41 -1.33
N THR A 8 -13.87 -11.82 -1.53
CA THR A 8 -14.61 -11.46 -2.74
C THR A 8 -14.82 -9.94 -2.72
N ILE A 9 -14.28 -9.25 -3.70
CA ILE A 9 -14.46 -7.79 -3.82
C ILE A 9 -15.94 -7.52 -4.05
N PRO A 10 -16.61 -6.70 -3.22
CA PRO A 10 -18.02 -6.38 -3.39
C PRO A 10 -18.29 -5.74 -4.75
N GLU A 11 -19.42 -6.08 -5.37
CA GLU A 11 -19.78 -5.59 -6.70
C GLU A 11 -19.85 -4.07 -6.80
N TRP A 12 -20.29 -3.39 -5.75
CA TRP A 12 -20.33 -1.92 -5.73
C TRP A 12 -18.93 -1.29 -5.75
N ILE A 13 -17.89 -1.99 -5.23
CA ILE A 13 -16.49 -1.58 -5.36
C ILE A 13 -16.03 -1.78 -6.80
N LEU A 14 -16.30 -2.94 -7.41
CA LEU A 14 -15.94 -3.21 -8.82
C LEU A 14 -16.55 -2.17 -9.77
N ARG A 15 -17.79 -1.74 -9.49
CA ARG A 15 -18.41 -0.65 -10.26
C ARG A 15 -17.69 0.70 -10.09
N ARG A 16 -17.09 0.96 -8.95
CA ARG A 16 -16.32 2.19 -8.67
C ARG A 16 -14.88 2.13 -9.13
N LEU A 17 -14.33 0.94 -9.21
CA LEU A 17 -12.96 0.63 -9.61
C LEU A 17 -13.00 -0.35 -10.80
N PRO A 18 -13.41 0.09 -12.00
CA PRO A 18 -13.60 -0.77 -13.16
C PRO A 18 -12.25 -1.09 -13.83
N TYR A 19 -11.30 -1.57 -13.05
CA TYR A 19 -9.97 -1.94 -13.50
C TYR A 19 -9.81 -3.46 -13.49
N ASN A 20 -8.67 -3.96 -13.91
CA ASN A 20 -8.33 -5.36 -13.72
C ASN A 20 -7.95 -5.61 -12.25
N HIS A 21 -8.54 -6.63 -11.62
CA HIS A 21 -8.30 -7.01 -10.23
C HIS A 21 -7.78 -8.43 -10.20
N TYR A 22 -6.68 -8.65 -9.50
CA TYR A 22 -6.12 -9.99 -9.32
C TYR A 22 -5.32 -10.08 -8.01
N ASN A 23 -4.98 -11.30 -7.61
CA ASN A 23 -4.16 -11.56 -6.44
C ASN A 23 -2.81 -12.15 -6.85
N ILE A 24 -1.77 -11.76 -6.16
CA ILE A 24 -0.42 -12.32 -6.28
C ILE A 24 -0.03 -12.92 -4.94
N ASN A 25 0.50 -14.14 -4.96
CA ASN A 25 1.09 -14.72 -3.76
C ASN A 25 2.48 -14.09 -3.52
N VAL A 26 2.66 -13.49 -2.35
CA VAL A 26 3.91 -12.89 -1.88
C VAL A 26 4.28 -13.56 -0.56
N ASP A 27 5.19 -14.53 -0.62
CA ASP A 27 5.68 -15.29 0.53
C ASP A 27 4.55 -15.85 1.40
N GLY A 28 3.57 -16.51 0.76
CA GLY A 28 2.45 -17.18 1.41
C GLY A 28 1.27 -16.27 1.79
N LYS A 29 1.31 -14.98 1.44
CA LYS A 29 0.20 -14.04 1.59
C LYS A 29 -0.36 -13.65 0.23
N ASN A 30 -1.67 -13.46 0.12
CA ASN A 30 -2.31 -12.97 -1.10
C ASN A 30 -2.35 -11.44 -1.08
N MET A 31 -1.62 -10.84 -2.01
CA MET A 31 -1.62 -9.41 -2.25
C MET A 31 -2.60 -9.09 -3.37
N HIS A 32 -3.61 -8.29 -3.09
CA HIS A 32 -4.53 -7.79 -4.10
C HIS A 32 -3.87 -6.68 -4.91
N VAL A 33 -4.12 -6.68 -6.21
CA VAL A 33 -3.58 -5.68 -7.14
C VAL A 33 -4.68 -5.18 -8.05
N MET A 34 -4.76 -3.87 -8.22
CA MET A 34 -5.49 -3.22 -9.30
C MET A 34 -4.55 -2.86 -10.42
N GLU A 35 -4.95 -3.10 -11.66
CA GLU A 35 -4.13 -2.76 -12.82
C GLU A 35 -4.96 -2.11 -13.92
N LYS A 36 -4.39 -1.07 -14.56
CA LYS A 36 -4.97 -0.39 -15.71
C LYS A 36 -3.89 -0.03 -16.72
N GLY A 37 -4.19 -0.24 -17.98
CA GLY A 37 -3.37 0.23 -19.09
C GLY A 37 -2.33 -0.77 -19.59
N LYS A 38 -1.50 -0.30 -20.49
CA LYS A 38 -0.45 -1.09 -21.17
C LYS A 38 0.82 -0.24 -21.30
N GLY A 39 1.95 -0.88 -21.53
CA GLY A 39 3.23 -0.20 -21.72
C GLY A 39 4.09 -0.17 -20.47
N ARG A 40 4.79 0.94 -20.23
CA ARG A 40 5.74 1.05 -19.13
C ARG A 40 5.07 0.87 -17.76
N PRO A 41 5.58 -0.03 -16.91
CA PRO A 41 5.02 -0.24 -15.58
C PRO A 41 5.29 0.95 -14.66
N ILE A 42 4.25 1.42 -14.02
CA ILE A 42 4.29 2.43 -12.95
C ILE A 42 3.58 1.83 -11.75
N VAL A 43 4.32 1.58 -10.68
CA VAL A 43 3.77 1.02 -9.44
C VAL A 43 3.42 2.17 -8.48
N LEU A 44 2.19 2.14 -7.94
CA LEU A 44 1.70 3.16 -7.02
C LEU A 44 1.49 2.52 -5.65
N VAL A 45 2.34 2.89 -4.68
CA VAL A 45 2.37 2.29 -3.34
C VAL A 45 1.78 3.25 -2.32
N HIS A 46 0.66 2.82 -1.72
CA HIS A 46 -0.03 3.58 -0.67
C HIS A 46 0.63 3.40 0.70
N GLY A 47 0.18 4.16 1.68
CA GLY A 47 0.61 4.03 3.07
C GLY A 47 -0.52 3.66 4.03
N ASN A 48 -0.29 3.87 5.31
CA ASN A 48 -1.22 3.58 6.39
C ASN A 48 -2.07 4.85 6.73
N PRO A 49 -3.38 4.75 6.94
CA PRO A 49 -4.26 3.56 6.91
C PRO A 49 -4.98 3.37 5.56
N MET A 50 -4.38 3.82 4.48
CA MET A 50 -4.99 3.84 3.15
C MET A 50 -4.89 2.47 2.45
N TRP A 51 -5.43 2.40 1.23
CA TRP A 51 -5.32 1.27 0.32
C TRP A 51 -5.36 1.78 -1.13
N GLY A 52 -5.28 0.93 -2.11
CA GLY A 52 -5.17 1.31 -3.52
C GLY A 52 -6.23 2.28 -4.03
N TYR A 53 -7.39 2.38 -3.37
CA TYR A 53 -8.43 3.38 -3.70
C TYR A 53 -7.91 4.82 -3.69
N LEU A 54 -6.87 5.11 -2.91
CA LEU A 54 -6.20 6.42 -2.90
C LEU A 54 -5.87 6.89 -4.33
N TYR A 55 -5.47 5.98 -5.18
CA TYR A 55 -5.02 6.27 -6.53
C TYR A 55 -6.12 6.24 -7.60
N LYS A 56 -7.41 6.10 -7.19
CA LYS A 56 -8.53 6.06 -8.14
C LYS A 56 -8.49 7.20 -9.15
N LYS A 57 -8.33 8.44 -8.67
CA LYS A 57 -8.29 9.62 -9.56
C LYS A 57 -7.10 9.60 -10.52
N VAL A 58 -5.98 9.01 -10.11
CA VAL A 58 -4.81 8.84 -10.99
C VAL A 58 -5.13 7.81 -12.06
N LEU A 59 -5.68 6.65 -11.67
CA LEU A 59 -6.07 5.62 -12.64
C LEU A 59 -7.12 6.13 -13.63
N ASP A 60 -8.08 6.94 -13.18
CA ASP A 60 -9.12 7.48 -14.05
C ASP A 60 -8.56 8.42 -15.12
N ASN A 61 -7.55 9.24 -14.78
CA ASN A 61 -7.11 10.38 -15.60
C ASN A 61 -5.78 10.17 -16.35
N VAL A 62 -4.98 9.16 -15.98
CA VAL A 62 -3.72 8.88 -16.70
C VAL A 62 -4.01 8.13 -17.99
N ASN A 63 -3.33 8.56 -19.07
CA ASN A 63 -3.41 7.87 -20.36
C ASN A 63 -2.84 6.45 -20.23
N SER A 64 -3.72 5.47 -20.36
CA SER A 64 -3.42 4.05 -20.19
C SER A 64 -2.81 3.36 -21.43
N ASP A 65 -2.64 4.08 -22.56
CA ASP A 65 -2.04 3.50 -23.77
C ASP A 65 -0.51 3.43 -23.66
N LYS A 66 0.08 4.33 -22.88
CA LYS A 66 1.54 4.46 -22.71
C LYS A 66 2.05 4.00 -21.35
N ALA A 67 1.17 3.86 -20.37
CA ALA A 67 1.50 3.50 -19.00
C ALA A 67 0.64 2.35 -18.49
N ARG A 68 1.27 1.37 -17.86
CA ARG A 68 0.62 0.31 -17.11
C ARG A 68 0.70 0.66 -15.62
N LEU A 69 -0.41 1.12 -15.09
CA LEU A 69 -0.55 1.51 -13.67
C LEU A 69 -0.86 0.26 -12.84
N ILE A 70 0.00 -0.05 -11.89
CA ILE A 70 -0.08 -1.23 -11.03
C ILE A 70 -0.18 -0.75 -9.59
N VAL A 71 -1.28 -1.08 -8.92
CA VAL A 71 -1.62 -0.58 -7.58
C VAL A 71 -1.83 -1.75 -6.65
N PRO A 72 -0.79 -2.22 -5.95
CA PRO A 72 -0.95 -3.24 -4.91
C PRO A 72 -1.61 -2.64 -3.68
N ASP A 73 -2.48 -3.43 -3.02
CA ASP A 73 -2.85 -3.20 -1.63
C ASP A 73 -1.78 -3.86 -0.74
N LEU A 74 -1.16 -3.10 0.14
CA LEU A 74 -0.20 -3.66 1.09
C LEU A 74 -0.86 -4.75 1.95
N ILE A 75 -0.12 -5.78 2.34
CA ILE A 75 -0.63 -6.85 3.22
C ILE A 75 -1.20 -6.22 4.50
N GLY A 76 -2.39 -6.66 4.90
CA GLY A 76 -3.16 -6.08 6.01
C GLY A 76 -4.16 -5.02 5.58
N PHE A 77 -4.05 -4.45 4.37
CA PHE A 77 -4.88 -3.35 3.88
C PHE A 77 -5.74 -3.78 2.69
N GLY A 78 -6.71 -2.94 2.35
CA GLY A 78 -7.59 -3.12 1.19
C GLY A 78 -8.17 -4.54 1.09
N PHE A 79 -7.98 -5.17 -0.05
CA PHE A 79 -8.42 -6.55 -0.33
C PHE A 79 -7.29 -7.59 -0.22
N SER A 80 -6.08 -7.18 0.20
CA SER A 80 -5.01 -8.10 0.57
C SER A 80 -5.33 -8.85 1.86
N ASP A 81 -4.64 -9.97 2.07
CA ASP A 81 -4.77 -10.78 3.28
C ASP A 81 -4.60 -9.95 4.54
N LYS A 82 -5.44 -10.23 5.54
CA LYS A 82 -5.36 -9.59 6.85
C LYS A 82 -4.38 -10.34 7.75
N ILE A 83 -3.63 -9.59 8.51
CA ILE A 83 -2.60 -10.11 9.41
C ILE A 83 -2.82 -9.60 10.83
N LYS A 84 -2.19 -10.26 11.80
CA LYS A 84 -2.23 -9.83 13.19
C LYS A 84 -1.39 -8.56 13.38
N ILE A 85 -1.72 -7.75 14.38
CA ILE A 85 -1.01 -6.51 14.68
C ILE A 85 0.51 -6.72 14.82
N GLY A 86 0.94 -7.80 15.49
CA GLY A 86 2.36 -8.11 15.69
C GLY A 86 3.12 -8.55 14.42
N GLU A 87 2.41 -8.82 13.32
CA GLU A 87 3.05 -9.14 12.03
C GLU A 87 3.32 -7.88 11.19
N HIS A 88 2.76 -6.72 11.58
CA HIS A 88 3.02 -5.45 10.91
C HIS A 88 4.40 -4.91 11.32
N SER A 89 5.36 -5.01 10.43
CA SER A 89 6.66 -4.36 10.56
C SER A 89 7.10 -3.79 9.22
N LEU A 90 7.95 -2.76 9.25
CA LEU A 90 8.54 -2.20 8.03
C LEU A 90 9.29 -3.27 7.24
N GLU A 91 10.00 -4.16 7.93
CA GLU A 91 10.76 -5.25 7.34
C GLU A 91 9.84 -6.25 6.60
N ALA A 92 8.79 -6.75 7.27
CA ALA A 92 7.85 -7.69 6.68
C ALA A 92 7.16 -7.10 5.44
N HIS A 93 6.69 -5.85 5.52
CA HIS A 93 6.09 -5.17 4.37
C HIS A 93 7.08 -4.97 3.22
N THR A 94 8.35 -4.70 3.54
CA THR A 94 9.41 -4.55 2.51
C THR A 94 9.66 -5.88 1.80
N GLU A 95 9.69 -7.01 2.52
CA GLU A 95 9.88 -8.34 1.92
C GLU A 95 8.70 -8.72 1.01
N TRP A 96 7.46 -8.54 1.48
CA TRP A 96 6.28 -8.79 0.64
C TRP A 96 6.29 -7.92 -0.62
N MET A 97 6.68 -6.65 -0.52
CA MET A 97 6.81 -5.78 -1.68
C MET A 97 7.97 -6.19 -2.58
N ALA A 98 9.08 -6.67 -2.04
CA ALA A 98 10.18 -7.21 -2.86
C ALA A 98 9.70 -8.46 -3.65
N SER A 99 8.98 -9.37 -2.99
CA SER A 99 8.38 -10.53 -3.66
C SER A 99 7.38 -10.11 -4.73
N PHE A 100 6.55 -9.09 -4.47
CA PHE A 100 5.67 -8.51 -5.47
C PHE A 100 6.44 -7.93 -6.66
N PHE A 101 7.47 -7.11 -6.43
CA PHE A 101 8.24 -6.50 -7.52
C PHE A 101 8.94 -7.55 -8.40
N LYS A 102 9.36 -8.69 -7.85
CA LYS A 102 9.94 -9.80 -8.63
C LYS A 102 8.95 -10.39 -9.65
N THR A 103 7.64 -10.25 -9.45
CA THR A 103 6.63 -10.72 -10.42
C THR A 103 6.51 -9.81 -11.64
N ILE A 104 6.96 -8.57 -11.56
CA ILE A 104 6.99 -7.63 -12.68
C ILE A 104 8.19 -8.00 -13.56
N LYS A 105 7.93 -8.30 -14.83
CA LYS A 105 8.98 -8.78 -15.74
C LYS A 105 10.01 -7.71 -16.10
N GLU A 106 9.56 -6.48 -16.22
CA GLU A 106 10.41 -5.34 -16.61
C GLU A 106 11.44 -5.03 -15.52
N GLU A 107 12.67 -4.83 -15.91
CA GLU A 107 13.76 -4.45 -15.00
C GLU A 107 13.60 -3.02 -14.49
N SER A 108 13.04 -2.14 -15.33
CA SER A 108 12.89 -0.72 -15.07
C SER A 108 11.41 -0.37 -14.82
N ILE A 109 11.15 0.37 -13.75
CA ILE A 109 9.81 0.77 -13.32
C ILE A 109 9.75 2.25 -12.96
N GLY A 110 8.57 2.85 -13.19
CA GLY A 110 8.19 4.08 -12.49
C GLY A 110 7.64 3.73 -11.10
N LEU A 111 7.86 4.61 -10.12
CA LEU A 111 7.36 4.41 -8.76
C LEU A 111 6.70 5.69 -8.26
N VAL A 112 5.46 5.56 -7.76
CA VAL A 112 4.71 6.62 -7.08
C VAL A 112 4.48 6.16 -5.64
N ILE A 113 4.92 6.96 -4.68
CA ILE A 113 4.94 6.57 -3.28
C ILE A 113 4.28 7.61 -2.40
N HIS A 114 3.55 7.14 -1.40
CA HIS A 114 2.85 7.97 -0.42
C HIS A 114 2.98 7.36 0.98
N ASP A 115 3.23 8.22 1.99
CA ASP A 115 3.29 7.83 3.41
C ASP A 115 4.23 6.63 3.64
N TRP A 116 3.83 5.57 4.36
CA TRP A 116 4.63 4.33 4.56
C TRP A 116 5.04 3.64 3.25
N GLY A 117 4.26 3.85 2.19
CA GLY A 117 4.61 3.36 0.86
C GLY A 117 5.94 3.91 0.33
N GLY A 118 6.44 5.00 0.90
CA GLY A 118 7.76 5.54 0.57
C GLY A 118 8.87 4.59 0.92
N MET A 119 9.02 4.28 2.20
CA MET A 119 10.06 3.38 2.68
C MET A 119 9.86 1.96 2.15
N ILE A 120 8.63 1.43 2.22
CA ILE A 120 8.30 0.08 1.78
C ILE A 120 8.52 -0.09 0.27
N GLY A 121 8.04 0.85 -0.54
CA GLY A 121 8.11 0.77 -1.99
C GLY A 121 9.54 0.87 -2.53
N VAL A 122 10.32 1.84 -2.05
CA VAL A 122 11.70 2.01 -2.49
C VAL A 122 12.57 0.84 -2.03
N ALA A 123 12.51 0.47 -0.75
CA ALA A 123 13.29 -0.64 -0.22
C ALA A 123 12.93 -1.97 -0.89
N GLY A 124 11.62 -2.24 -1.10
CA GLY A 124 11.15 -3.42 -1.80
C GLY A 124 11.62 -3.50 -3.26
N ALA A 125 11.56 -2.38 -4.00
CA ALA A 125 12.05 -2.32 -5.37
C ALA A 125 13.56 -2.57 -5.45
N MET A 126 14.34 -1.96 -4.55
CA MET A 126 15.79 -2.19 -4.48
C MET A 126 16.14 -3.64 -4.15
N ARG A 127 15.45 -4.27 -3.17
CA ARG A 127 15.65 -5.69 -2.83
C ARG A 127 15.28 -6.63 -3.98
N ALA A 128 14.31 -6.25 -4.79
CA ALA A 128 13.93 -6.99 -5.98
C ALA A 128 14.87 -6.76 -7.17
N GLY A 129 15.89 -5.91 -7.04
CA GLY A 129 16.80 -5.56 -8.12
C GLY A 129 16.18 -4.69 -9.22
N LYS A 130 15.08 -3.98 -8.93
CA LYS A 130 14.43 -3.11 -9.91
C LYS A 130 15.18 -1.78 -10.04
N LYS A 131 15.32 -1.32 -11.29
CA LYS A 131 15.75 0.04 -11.58
C LYS A 131 14.56 0.98 -11.53
N ILE A 132 14.63 1.97 -10.65
CA ILE A 132 13.62 3.04 -10.56
C ILE A 132 14.07 4.16 -11.51
N ASP A 133 13.40 4.29 -12.66
CA ASP A 133 13.72 5.27 -13.70
C ASP A 133 12.78 6.48 -13.71
N GLY A 134 11.83 6.52 -12.76
CA GLY A 134 10.95 7.64 -12.47
C GLY A 134 10.38 7.51 -11.08
N LEU A 135 10.44 8.57 -10.28
CA LEU A 135 9.98 8.56 -8.89
C LEU A 135 9.11 9.78 -8.61
N VAL A 136 7.90 9.54 -8.11
CA VAL A 136 7.01 10.59 -7.58
C VAL A 136 6.86 10.36 -6.07
N ILE A 137 7.21 11.37 -5.29
CA ILE A 137 7.21 11.33 -3.83
C ILE A 137 6.06 12.21 -3.31
N MET A 138 5.16 11.64 -2.54
CA MET A 138 4.00 12.34 -1.98
C MET A 138 3.94 12.15 -0.46
N ASN A 139 4.11 13.22 0.30
CA ASN A 139 3.99 13.23 1.76
C ASN A 139 4.66 12.04 2.45
N THR A 140 5.92 11.77 2.12
CA THR A 140 6.69 10.65 2.65
C THR A 140 8.18 10.94 2.72
N SER A 141 8.92 10.06 3.39
CA SER A 141 10.38 10.01 3.38
C SER A 141 10.85 8.66 2.85
N VAL A 142 11.97 8.66 2.17
CA VAL A 142 12.69 7.46 1.71
C VAL A 142 13.96 7.20 2.55
N THR A 143 14.22 8.06 3.50
CA THR A 143 15.37 7.97 4.42
C THR A 143 14.88 7.78 5.86
N ALA A 144 15.74 7.19 6.70
CA ALA A 144 15.49 7.15 8.12
C ALA A 144 15.30 8.59 8.68
N PRO A 145 14.47 8.77 9.71
CA PRO A 145 14.35 10.05 10.40
C PRO A 145 15.73 10.53 10.87
N LYS A 146 15.97 11.83 10.78
CA LYS A 146 17.18 12.43 11.36
C LYS A 146 17.17 12.28 12.87
N ASP A 147 18.35 12.22 13.46
CA ASP A 147 18.50 12.27 14.93
C ASP A 147 17.73 13.44 15.51
N GLY A 148 17.00 13.21 16.58
CA GLY A 148 16.13 14.21 17.21
C GLY A 148 14.68 14.24 16.70
N PHE A 149 14.29 13.33 15.83
CA PHE A 149 12.86 13.17 15.48
C PHE A 149 12.05 12.79 16.72
N THR A 150 11.17 13.70 17.11
CA THR A 150 10.21 13.44 18.20
C THR A 150 8.87 13.06 17.60
N PRO A 151 8.33 11.87 17.93
CA PRO A 151 6.98 11.50 17.52
C PRO A 151 5.98 12.54 18.03
N THR A 152 4.99 12.88 17.21
CA THR A 152 3.89 13.73 17.70
C THR A 152 3.15 12.99 18.82
N TRP A 153 2.48 13.74 19.71
CA TRP A 153 1.66 13.16 20.78
C TRP A 153 0.67 12.10 20.24
N PHE A 154 0.16 12.29 19.04
CA PHE A 154 -0.73 11.34 18.36
C PHE A 154 -0.04 10.01 18.07
N HIS A 155 1.20 10.03 17.56
CA HIS A 155 1.97 8.81 17.33
C HIS A 155 2.29 8.07 18.64
N SER A 156 2.65 8.83 19.68
CA SER A 156 2.91 8.24 20.99
C SER A 156 1.66 7.58 21.57
N LEU A 157 0.50 8.24 21.47
CA LEU A 157 -0.76 7.73 21.96
C LEU A 157 -1.24 6.49 21.18
N SER A 158 -1.03 6.48 19.86
CA SER A 158 -1.41 5.36 18.99
C SER A 158 -0.59 4.09 19.23
N GLN A 159 0.55 4.20 19.89
CA GLN A 159 1.41 3.07 20.25
C GLN A 159 1.04 2.41 21.59
N LEU A 160 0.16 3.02 22.39
CA LEU A 160 -0.31 2.45 23.65
C LEU A 160 -1.42 1.42 23.39
N PRO A 161 -1.20 0.10 23.65
CA PRO A 161 -2.08 -0.96 23.16
C PRO A 161 -3.56 -0.79 23.52
N VAL A 162 -3.86 -0.55 24.79
CA VAL A 162 -5.25 -0.40 25.28
C VAL A 162 -5.89 0.89 24.80
N ILE A 163 -5.11 1.99 24.80
CA ILE A 163 -5.61 3.31 24.41
C ILE A 163 -5.83 3.36 22.89
N SER A 164 -4.94 2.78 22.10
CA SER A 164 -5.12 2.71 20.65
C SER A 164 -6.35 1.90 20.28
N ASP A 165 -6.56 0.73 20.90
CA ASP A 165 -7.76 -0.09 20.64
C ASP A 165 -9.04 0.67 20.99
N LEU A 166 -9.07 1.37 22.11
CA LEU A 166 -10.23 2.17 22.52
C LEU A 166 -10.49 3.33 21.56
N LEU A 167 -9.47 4.09 21.20
CA LEU A 167 -9.59 5.24 20.30
C LEU A 167 -9.98 4.83 18.88
N PHE A 168 -9.33 3.80 18.34
CA PHE A 168 -9.49 3.45 16.93
C PHE A 168 -10.64 2.48 16.68
N ARG A 169 -10.89 1.52 17.57
CA ARG A 169 -11.93 0.50 17.38
C ARG A 169 -13.28 0.90 17.98
N VAL A 170 -13.29 1.51 19.17
CA VAL A 170 -14.54 1.86 19.86
C VAL A 170 -15.02 3.25 19.45
N PHE A 171 -14.16 4.25 19.52
CA PHE A 171 -14.53 5.64 19.21
C PHE A 171 -14.37 6.03 17.75
N ASN A 172 -13.76 5.17 16.93
CA ASN A 172 -13.54 5.44 15.51
C ASN A 172 -12.90 6.83 15.26
N PHE A 173 -11.95 7.19 16.14
CA PHE A 173 -11.38 8.52 16.27
C PHE A 173 -10.90 9.13 14.94
N PRO A 174 -10.21 8.40 14.03
CA PRO A 174 -9.77 8.97 12.77
C PRO A 174 -10.93 9.47 11.91
N LEU A 175 -12.04 8.72 11.85
CA LEU A 175 -13.22 9.14 11.07
C LEU A 175 -13.98 10.28 11.73
N SER A 176 -14.01 10.34 13.04
CA SER A 176 -14.66 11.44 13.77
C SER A 176 -13.92 12.78 13.61
N VAL A 177 -12.59 12.74 13.48
CA VAL A 177 -11.77 13.92 13.20
C VAL A 177 -11.93 14.34 11.73
N LEU A 178 -11.85 13.40 10.79
CA LEU A 178 -11.97 13.68 9.35
C LEU A 178 -13.33 14.22 8.93
N LYS A 179 -14.41 13.91 9.70
CA LYS A 179 -15.73 14.45 9.43
C LYS A 179 -15.89 15.95 9.78
N LYS A 180 -14.91 16.55 10.46
CA LYS A 180 -14.93 17.97 10.85
C LYS A 180 -14.23 18.88 9.83
N PHE A 181 -13.61 18.32 8.81
CA PHE A 181 -12.98 18.99 7.68
C PHE A 181 -13.67 18.58 6.37
#